data_2e8afdaa22d6b9a633c73fe1190180fe
#
_entry.id   2e8afdaa22d6b9a633c73fe1190180fe
#
_cell.length_a   1.000
_cell.length_b   1.000
_cell.length_c   1.000
_cell.angle_alpha   90.00
_cell.angle_beta   90.00
_cell.angle_gamma   90.00
#
_symmetry.space_group_name_H-M   'P 1'
#
loop_
_entity.id
_entity.type
_entity.pdbx_description
1 polymer ?
#
loop_
_entity_poly.entity_id
_entity_poly.type
_entity_poly.pdbx_seq_one_letter_code
_entity_poly.pdbx_strand_id
1 'polypeptide(L)'
;GGLRLVGKSGVGQAIFHQREMLRRARIETTHHWLQKAGAVHINTVLPDSVLAALAAKLLGRKVVYYGHSTMEDFRGSFRGSDKLAPLFRRWITFCYGLGDVVLTPTDYSRRLLEGYGLKPPVYSISNGVDTDFFAPDPSRRASFRRRWGLQEGERAVISVGHTIARKGLPEFLDLAAQMPDVRFLWFGWTDPCLIPAEVREAMEQAPENVTFAGFVDRETLREAYCGADAFAFMSHEETEGIVVLEALACGIPTVVRDI
;
A
#
# COMPACT_ATOMS: atom_id res chain seq x y z
N GLY A 1 19.70 -1.85 4.66
CA GLY A 1 19.61 -1.45 3.30
C GLY A 1 18.27 -0.82 2.94
N GLY A 2 17.78 -1.17 1.76
CA GLY A 2 16.57 -0.58 1.17
C GLY A 2 15.28 -0.70 1.98
N LEU A 3 15.19 -1.63 2.92
CA LEU A 3 14.05 -1.78 3.83
C LEU A 3 13.72 -0.51 4.64
N ARG A 4 14.72 0.32 4.95
CA ARG A 4 14.49 1.59 5.66
C ARG A 4 13.77 2.62 4.79
N LEU A 5 13.95 2.56 3.46
CA LEU A 5 13.32 3.49 2.51
C LEU A 5 11.83 3.19 2.33
N VAL A 6 11.43 1.93 2.46
CA VAL A 6 10.04 1.49 2.26
C VAL A 6 9.24 1.34 3.55
N GLY A 7 9.83 1.60 4.72
CA GLY A 7 9.22 1.33 6.02
C GLY A 7 7.88 2.05 6.27
N LYS A 8 7.67 3.23 5.65
CA LYS A 8 6.43 4.02 5.73
C LYS A 8 5.50 3.84 4.52
N SER A 9 5.73 2.83 3.68
CA SER A 9 4.94 2.54 2.48
C SER A 9 4.11 1.27 2.64
N GLY A 10 3.21 1.00 1.68
CA GLY A 10 2.46 -0.26 1.59
C GLY A 10 3.36 -1.51 1.59
N VAL A 11 4.53 -1.44 0.95
CA VAL A 11 5.54 -2.52 0.99
C VAL A 11 6.06 -2.74 2.41
N GLY A 12 6.26 -1.67 3.19
CA GLY A 12 6.66 -1.79 4.60
C GLY A 12 5.60 -2.50 5.44
N GLN A 13 4.33 -2.19 5.23
CA GLN A 13 3.21 -2.88 5.88
C GLN A 13 3.12 -4.35 5.45
N ALA A 14 3.27 -4.65 4.16
CA ALA A 14 3.30 -6.02 3.66
C ALA A 14 4.41 -6.84 4.33
N ILE A 15 5.61 -6.30 4.48
CA ILE A 15 6.72 -6.97 5.17
C ILE A 15 6.39 -7.22 6.64
N PHE A 16 5.74 -6.28 7.31
CA PHE A 16 5.30 -6.46 8.70
C PHE A 16 4.30 -7.62 8.79
N HIS A 17 3.28 -7.68 7.94
CA HIS A 17 2.29 -8.76 7.91
C HIS A 17 2.92 -10.11 7.57
N GLN A 18 3.85 -10.16 6.61
CA GLN A 18 4.58 -11.40 6.27
C GLN A 18 5.37 -11.95 7.46
N ARG A 19 6.06 -11.08 8.21
CA ARG A 19 6.79 -11.50 9.41
C ARG A 19 5.86 -12.06 10.48
N GLU A 20 4.74 -11.40 10.70
CA GLU A 20 3.75 -11.87 11.67
C GLU A 20 3.14 -13.21 11.25
N MET A 21 2.83 -13.38 9.97
CA MET A 21 2.34 -14.63 9.41
C MET A 21 3.36 -15.77 9.61
N LEU A 22 4.64 -15.55 9.30
CA LEU A 22 5.69 -16.55 9.49
C LEU A 22 5.87 -16.89 10.97
N ARG A 23 5.80 -15.88 11.86
CA ARG A 23 5.86 -16.09 13.32
C ARG A 23 4.68 -16.94 13.81
N ARG A 24 3.45 -16.66 13.37
CA ARG A 24 2.25 -17.46 13.70
C ARG A 24 2.35 -18.90 13.16
N ALA A 25 2.96 -19.05 11.99
CA ALA A 25 3.24 -20.37 11.40
C ALA A 25 4.44 -21.09 12.05
N ARG A 26 5.07 -20.52 13.07
CA ARG A 26 6.25 -21.06 13.76
C ARG A 26 7.46 -21.29 12.83
N ILE A 27 7.58 -20.47 11.79
CA ILE A 27 8.71 -20.48 10.87
C ILE A 27 9.78 -19.52 11.41
N GLU A 28 10.94 -20.05 11.73
CA GLU A 28 12.07 -19.23 12.20
C GLU A 28 12.59 -18.35 11.07
N THR A 29 12.80 -17.08 11.38
CA THR A 29 13.36 -16.09 10.45
C THR A 29 14.60 -15.43 11.01
N THR A 30 15.55 -15.11 10.16
CA THR A 30 16.79 -14.41 10.54
C THR A 30 17.13 -13.32 9.53
N HIS A 31 17.84 -12.30 10.00
CA HIS A 31 18.46 -11.26 9.18
C HIS A 31 19.99 -11.45 9.03
N HIS A 32 20.54 -12.49 9.63
CA HIS A 32 21.97 -12.75 9.62
C HIS A 32 22.34 -13.66 8.43
N TRP A 33 23.11 -13.13 7.50
CA TRP A 33 23.56 -13.82 6.29
C TRP A 33 24.31 -15.12 6.53
N LEU A 34 25.05 -15.21 7.65
CA LEU A 34 25.85 -16.37 7.99
C LEU A 34 25.04 -17.52 8.61
N GLN A 35 23.80 -17.26 9.05
CA GLN A 35 22.94 -18.32 9.57
C GLN A 35 22.42 -19.20 8.43
N LYS A 36 22.32 -20.50 8.69
CA LYS A 36 21.74 -21.45 7.73
C LYS A 36 20.26 -21.13 7.55
N ALA A 37 19.86 -20.92 6.30
CA ALA A 37 18.47 -20.71 5.90
C ALA A 37 18.23 -21.43 4.59
N GLY A 38 17.09 -22.10 4.45
CA GLY A 38 16.71 -22.82 3.22
C GLY A 38 16.25 -21.87 2.12
N ALA A 39 15.67 -20.75 2.50
CA ALA A 39 15.16 -19.74 1.58
C ALA A 39 15.48 -18.32 2.02
N VAL A 40 15.57 -17.42 1.03
CA VAL A 40 15.71 -15.98 1.23
C VAL A 40 14.49 -15.30 0.64
N HIS A 41 13.79 -14.50 1.45
CA HIS A 41 12.65 -13.69 1.03
C HIS A 41 13.11 -12.28 0.67
N ILE A 42 12.78 -11.81 -0.53
CA ILE A 42 13.14 -10.50 -1.06
C ILE A 42 11.87 -9.72 -1.37
N ASN A 43 11.76 -8.52 -0.80
CA ASN A 43 10.55 -7.71 -0.84
C ASN A 43 10.70 -6.41 -1.65
N THR A 44 11.89 -6.10 -2.15
CA THR A 44 12.15 -4.87 -2.89
C THR A 44 12.90 -5.15 -4.19
N VAL A 45 12.81 -4.21 -5.13
CA VAL A 45 13.50 -4.28 -6.42
C VAL A 45 14.72 -3.34 -6.48
N LEU A 46 15.29 -3.01 -5.32
CA LEU A 46 16.46 -2.16 -5.22
C LEU A 46 17.75 -2.94 -5.56
N PRO A 47 18.85 -2.26 -5.90
CA PRO A 47 20.11 -2.93 -6.25
C PRO A 47 20.66 -3.88 -5.17
N ASP A 48 20.46 -3.56 -3.89
CA ASP A 48 20.84 -4.42 -2.77
C ASP A 48 20.04 -5.73 -2.74
N SER A 49 18.78 -5.71 -3.21
CA SER A 49 17.93 -6.90 -3.37
C SER A 49 18.45 -7.82 -4.47
N VAL A 50 18.97 -7.27 -5.57
CA VAL A 50 19.62 -8.04 -6.63
C VAL A 50 20.88 -8.74 -6.10
N LEU A 51 21.73 -8.00 -5.38
CA LEU A 51 22.92 -8.57 -4.75
C LEU A 51 22.57 -9.68 -3.76
N ALA A 52 21.49 -9.47 -2.98
CA ALA A 52 20.96 -10.46 -2.07
C ALA A 52 20.49 -11.74 -2.77
N ALA A 53 19.77 -11.60 -3.88
CA ALA A 53 19.32 -12.75 -4.69
C ALA A 53 20.49 -13.55 -5.26
N LEU A 54 21.48 -12.85 -5.83
CA LEU A 54 22.67 -13.50 -6.40
C LEU A 54 23.48 -14.23 -5.34
N ALA A 55 23.71 -13.58 -4.18
CA ALA A 55 24.41 -14.20 -3.07
C ALA A 55 23.65 -15.43 -2.52
N ALA A 56 22.31 -15.37 -2.43
CA ALA A 56 21.52 -16.51 -2.01
C ALA A 56 21.69 -17.70 -2.97
N LYS A 57 21.64 -17.46 -4.28
CA LYS A 57 21.86 -18.49 -5.30
C LYS A 57 23.27 -19.11 -5.23
N LEU A 58 24.30 -18.29 -5.04
CA LEU A 58 25.68 -18.78 -4.86
C LEU A 58 25.82 -19.67 -3.62
N LEU A 59 25.03 -19.41 -2.59
CA LEU A 59 24.99 -20.21 -1.35
C LEU A 59 24.02 -21.40 -1.43
N GLY A 60 23.46 -21.72 -2.61
CA GLY A 60 22.52 -22.80 -2.81
C GLY A 60 21.17 -22.62 -2.11
N ARG A 61 20.79 -21.39 -1.76
CA ARG A 61 19.52 -21.07 -1.09
C ARG A 61 18.44 -20.76 -2.11
N LYS A 62 17.22 -21.14 -1.80
CA LYS A 62 16.04 -20.76 -2.61
C LYS A 62 15.73 -19.26 -2.45
N VAL A 63 15.32 -18.63 -3.53
CA VAL A 63 14.94 -17.21 -3.55
C VAL A 63 13.44 -17.09 -3.77
N VAL A 64 12.74 -16.56 -2.75
CA VAL A 64 11.32 -16.20 -2.84
C VAL A 64 11.26 -14.68 -3.06
N TYR A 65 10.81 -14.26 -4.23
CA TYR A 65 10.70 -12.84 -4.55
C TYR A 65 9.25 -12.39 -4.41
N TYR A 66 9.03 -11.33 -3.64
CA TYR A 66 7.69 -10.71 -3.52
C TYR A 66 7.52 -9.61 -4.56
N GLY A 67 6.57 -9.81 -5.47
CA GLY A 67 6.22 -8.89 -6.55
C GLY A 67 5.21 -7.84 -6.08
N HIS A 68 5.66 -6.91 -5.23
CA HIS A 68 4.85 -5.80 -4.75
C HIS A 68 4.68 -4.67 -5.76
N SER A 69 5.51 -4.64 -6.80
CA SER A 69 5.50 -3.56 -7.80
C SER A 69 5.19 -4.10 -9.18
N THR A 70 4.34 -3.39 -9.89
CA THR A 70 4.05 -3.60 -11.31
C THR A 70 4.39 -2.33 -12.10
N MET A 71 4.48 -2.42 -13.42
CA MET A 71 4.64 -1.24 -14.27
C MET A 71 3.42 -0.33 -14.16
N GLU A 72 2.25 -0.93 -14.05
CA GLU A 72 0.96 -0.27 -13.96
C GLU A 72 0.89 0.56 -12.67
N ASP A 73 1.23 -0.02 -11.52
CA ASP A 73 1.31 0.68 -10.23
C ASP A 73 2.39 1.78 -10.18
N PHE A 74 3.45 1.64 -10.98
CA PHE A 74 4.51 2.64 -11.09
C PHE A 74 4.09 3.89 -11.87
N ARG A 75 3.22 3.74 -12.88
CA ARG A 75 2.68 4.85 -13.66
C ARG A 75 1.89 5.81 -12.79
N GLY A 76 1.97 7.10 -13.07
CA GLY A 76 1.25 8.13 -12.31
C GLY A 76 1.65 8.25 -10.82
N SER A 77 2.72 7.56 -10.38
CA SER A 77 3.15 7.60 -8.97
C SER A 77 3.98 8.84 -8.63
N PHE A 78 4.67 9.43 -9.60
CA PHE A 78 5.44 10.66 -9.45
C PHE A 78 5.72 11.30 -10.82
N ARG A 79 6.19 12.54 -10.80
CA ARG A 79 6.51 13.29 -12.02
C ARG A 79 7.50 12.55 -12.91
N GLY A 80 7.09 12.19 -14.13
CA GLY A 80 7.91 11.50 -15.13
C GLY A 80 7.89 9.97 -15.03
N SER A 81 7.14 9.38 -14.09
CA SER A 81 7.01 7.92 -13.95
C SER A 81 6.48 7.25 -15.22
N ASP A 82 5.58 7.88 -15.97
CA ASP A 82 5.03 7.34 -17.21
C ASP A 82 6.10 7.08 -18.25
N LYS A 83 7.05 8.01 -18.41
CA LYS A 83 8.18 7.88 -19.35
C LYS A 83 9.16 6.79 -18.92
N LEU A 84 9.31 6.57 -17.63
CA LEU A 84 10.21 5.57 -17.06
C LEU A 84 9.56 4.19 -16.93
N ALA A 85 8.24 4.08 -17.03
CA ALA A 85 7.52 2.83 -16.83
C ALA A 85 8.00 1.65 -17.71
N PRO A 86 8.30 1.80 -19.00
CA PRO A 86 8.83 0.69 -19.79
C PRO A 86 10.21 0.20 -19.33
N LEU A 87 11.07 1.12 -18.88
CA LEU A 87 12.38 0.77 -18.30
C LEU A 87 12.20 0.08 -16.94
N PHE A 88 11.30 0.61 -16.11
CA PHE A 88 10.96 0.00 -14.83
C PHE A 88 10.39 -1.42 -15.00
N ARG A 89 9.52 -1.66 -15.98
CA ARG A 89 9.05 -3.01 -16.32
C ARG A 89 10.20 -3.96 -16.59
N ARG A 90 11.17 -3.56 -17.44
CA ARG A 90 12.36 -4.39 -17.75
C ARG A 90 13.18 -4.68 -16.50
N TRP A 91 13.35 -3.67 -15.64
CA TRP A 91 14.07 -3.79 -14.38
C TRP A 91 13.41 -4.79 -13.42
N ILE A 92 12.10 -4.64 -13.16
CA ILE A 92 11.39 -5.56 -12.26
C ILE A 92 11.29 -6.97 -12.83
N THR A 93 11.13 -7.12 -14.16
CA THR A 93 11.17 -8.43 -14.82
C THR A 93 12.52 -9.12 -14.59
N PHE A 94 13.62 -8.37 -14.70
CA PHE A 94 14.95 -8.89 -14.37
C PHE A 94 15.05 -9.27 -12.88
N CYS A 95 14.65 -8.40 -11.97
CA CYS A 95 14.69 -8.67 -10.53
C CYS A 95 13.88 -9.92 -10.16
N TYR A 96 12.64 -9.99 -10.59
CA TYR A 96 11.76 -11.13 -10.30
C TYR A 96 12.24 -12.42 -10.98
N GLY A 97 12.88 -12.31 -12.14
CA GLY A 97 13.53 -13.42 -12.83
C GLY A 97 14.67 -14.08 -12.04
N LEU A 98 15.20 -13.41 -11.02
CA LEU A 98 16.18 -13.99 -10.09
C LEU A 98 15.53 -14.89 -9.03
N GLY A 99 14.21 -14.87 -8.86
CA GLY A 99 13.51 -15.75 -7.95
C GLY A 99 13.49 -17.20 -8.42
N ASP A 100 13.38 -18.15 -7.49
CA ASP A 100 12.93 -19.52 -7.79
C ASP A 100 11.40 -19.58 -7.83
N VAL A 101 10.75 -18.65 -7.14
CA VAL A 101 9.31 -18.40 -7.12
C VAL A 101 9.06 -16.91 -6.93
N VAL A 102 7.97 -16.42 -7.53
CA VAL A 102 7.48 -15.06 -7.32
C VAL A 102 6.13 -15.13 -6.63
N LEU A 103 5.95 -14.38 -5.55
CA LEU A 103 4.68 -14.21 -4.86
C LEU A 103 4.18 -12.79 -5.11
N THR A 104 2.88 -12.64 -5.32
CA THR A 104 2.25 -11.33 -5.50
C THR A 104 0.89 -11.35 -4.81
N PRO A 105 0.32 -10.21 -4.38
CA PRO A 105 -0.80 -10.25 -3.43
C PRO A 105 -2.14 -10.70 -4.03
N THR A 106 -2.38 -10.50 -5.33
CA THR A 106 -3.68 -10.78 -5.95
C THR A 106 -3.55 -11.54 -7.27
N ASP A 107 -4.64 -12.15 -7.72
CA ASP A 107 -4.71 -12.75 -9.05
C ASP A 107 -4.59 -11.72 -10.17
N TYR A 108 -5.02 -10.47 -9.92
CA TYR A 108 -4.80 -9.38 -10.85
C TYR A 108 -3.31 -9.12 -11.05
N SER A 109 -2.56 -8.85 -9.99
CA SER A 109 -1.12 -8.63 -10.08
C SER A 109 -0.36 -9.87 -10.58
N ARG A 110 -0.85 -11.10 -10.27
CA ARG A 110 -0.30 -12.34 -10.82
C ARG A 110 -0.39 -12.34 -12.35
N ARG A 111 -1.58 -12.08 -12.91
CA ARG A 111 -1.78 -12.02 -14.38
C ARG A 111 -0.90 -10.98 -15.04
N LEU A 112 -0.73 -9.79 -14.43
CA LEU A 112 0.19 -8.76 -14.93
C LEU A 112 1.64 -9.27 -14.99
N LEU A 113 2.13 -9.86 -13.90
CA LEU A 113 3.50 -10.36 -13.82
C LEU A 113 3.75 -11.54 -14.77
N GLU A 114 2.80 -12.46 -14.93
CA GLU A 114 2.85 -13.52 -15.94
C GLU A 114 2.94 -12.93 -17.36
N GLY A 115 2.19 -11.86 -17.65
CA GLY A 115 2.25 -11.10 -18.89
C GLY A 115 3.58 -10.40 -19.16
N TYR A 116 4.47 -10.30 -18.17
CA TYR A 116 5.84 -9.79 -18.38
C TYR A 116 6.80 -10.86 -18.91
N GLY A 117 6.36 -12.13 -18.98
CA GLY A 117 7.19 -13.23 -19.47
C GLY A 117 8.21 -13.73 -18.43
N LEU A 118 7.86 -13.71 -17.15
CA LEU A 118 8.70 -14.24 -16.08
C LEU A 118 8.91 -15.74 -16.26
N LYS A 119 10.14 -16.21 -16.05
CA LYS A 119 10.47 -17.65 -16.04
C LYS A 119 10.06 -18.37 -14.75
N PRO A 120 10.27 -17.78 -13.55
CA PRO A 120 9.79 -18.39 -12.31
C PRO A 120 8.26 -18.46 -12.26
N PRO A 121 7.69 -19.50 -11.62
CA PRO A 121 6.25 -19.56 -11.36
C PRO A 121 5.81 -18.39 -10.48
N VAL A 122 4.63 -17.84 -10.77
CA VAL A 122 4.02 -16.72 -10.03
C VAL A 122 2.78 -17.23 -9.30
N TYR A 123 2.70 -16.95 -7.99
CA TYR A 123 1.54 -17.31 -7.17
C TYR A 123 0.95 -16.07 -6.52
N SER A 124 -0.37 -16.03 -6.39
CA SER A 124 -1.07 -15.00 -5.63
C SER A 124 -1.25 -15.44 -4.18
N ILE A 125 -0.74 -14.64 -3.25
CA ILE A 125 -0.90 -14.83 -1.81
C ILE A 125 -1.07 -13.43 -1.19
N SER A 126 -2.25 -13.15 -0.65
CA SER A 126 -2.55 -11.86 0.01
C SER A 126 -1.52 -11.55 1.09
N ASN A 127 -1.19 -10.26 1.25
CA ASN A 127 -0.39 -9.79 2.37
C ASN A 127 -1.14 -9.92 3.71
N GLY A 128 -2.46 -10.10 3.64
CA GLY A 128 -3.33 -10.24 4.80
C GLY A 128 -3.53 -8.95 5.57
N VAL A 129 -4.34 -9.03 6.61
CA VAL A 129 -4.59 -7.96 7.57
C VAL A 129 -4.60 -8.53 8.99
N ASP A 130 -4.17 -7.74 9.95
CA ASP A 130 -4.21 -8.10 11.37
C ASP A 130 -5.62 -7.84 11.91
N THR A 131 -6.49 -8.86 11.85
CA THR A 131 -7.89 -8.77 12.29
C THR A 131 -8.06 -8.72 13.81
N ASP A 132 -7.01 -9.00 14.59
CA ASP A 132 -7.03 -8.78 16.04
C ASP A 132 -6.84 -7.28 16.36
N PHE A 133 -6.05 -6.61 15.55
CA PHE A 133 -5.81 -5.17 15.66
C PHE A 133 -6.88 -4.36 14.93
N PHE A 134 -7.11 -4.61 13.66
CA PHE A 134 -8.17 -3.98 12.86
C PHE A 134 -9.47 -4.77 13.05
N ALA A 135 -10.27 -4.34 14.02
CA ALA A 135 -11.55 -4.93 14.37
C ALA A 135 -12.55 -3.81 14.69
N PRO A 136 -13.86 -4.05 14.52
CA PRO A 136 -14.88 -3.06 14.88
C PRO A 136 -14.77 -2.65 16.34
N ASP A 137 -14.71 -1.35 16.58
CA ASP A 137 -14.62 -0.78 17.93
C ASP A 137 -15.44 0.53 18.02
N PRO A 138 -16.75 0.44 18.33
CA PRO A 138 -17.62 1.61 18.40
C PRO A 138 -17.19 2.65 19.44
N SER A 139 -16.41 2.25 20.46
CA SER A 139 -15.92 3.17 21.49
C SER A 139 -14.97 4.24 20.92
N ARG A 140 -14.32 3.95 19.80
CA ARG A 140 -13.38 4.87 19.12
C ARG A 140 -14.07 6.00 18.38
N ARG A 141 -15.38 5.88 18.09
CA ARG A 141 -16.11 6.91 17.32
C ARG A 141 -16.08 8.27 18.02
N ALA A 142 -16.26 8.31 19.32
CA ALA A 142 -16.26 9.56 20.08
C ALA A 142 -14.87 10.24 20.09
N SER A 143 -13.78 9.47 20.18
CA SER A 143 -12.42 10.01 20.15
C SER A 143 -12.05 10.51 18.75
N PHE A 144 -12.42 9.77 17.70
CA PHE A 144 -12.26 10.19 16.31
C PHE A 144 -12.95 11.53 16.05
N ARG A 145 -14.24 11.65 16.42
CA ARG A 145 -15.03 12.87 16.21
C ARG A 145 -14.42 14.07 16.94
N ARG A 146 -13.99 13.89 18.19
CA ARG A 146 -13.31 14.96 18.95
C ARG A 146 -11.98 15.37 18.31
N ARG A 147 -11.17 14.39 17.89
CA ARG A 147 -9.85 14.63 17.27
C ARG A 147 -9.96 15.47 16.01
N TRP A 148 -10.97 15.22 15.19
CA TRP A 148 -11.16 15.87 13.89
C TRP A 148 -12.21 16.99 13.91
N GLY A 149 -12.70 17.37 15.07
CA GLY A 149 -13.61 18.52 15.24
C GLY A 149 -14.99 18.32 14.59
N LEU A 150 -15.46 17.06 14.48
CA LEU A 150 -16.75 16.74 13.88
C LEU A 150 -17.89 17.12 14.83
N GLN A 151 -18.88 17.85 14.30
CA GLN A 151 -20.08 18.23 15.02
C GLN A 151 -21.03 17.04 15.17
N GLU A 152 -21.97 17.13 16.12
CA GLU A 152 -23.01 16.12 16.28
C GLU A 152 -23.86 16.04 15.00
N GLY A 153 -24.08 14.79 14.51
CA GLY A 153 -24.82 14.55 13.27
C GLY A 153 -23.98 14.72 11.98
N GLU A 154 -22.83 15.38 12.03
CA GLU A 154 -21.94 15.53 10.85
C GLU A 154 -21.41 14.15 10.41
N ARG A 155 -21.47 13.87 9.08
CA ARG A 155 -20.93 12.64 8.52
C ARG A 155 -19.48 12.84 8.10
N ALA A 156 -18.68 11.76 8.17
CA ALA A 156 -17.28 11.76 7.77
C ALA A 156 -16.99 10.65 6.78
N VAL A 157 -16.39 11.01 5.65
CA VAL A 157 -15.81 10.08 4.66
C VAL A 157 -14.30 10.17 4.75
N ILE A 158 -13.64 9.03 4.82
CA ILE A 158 -12.17 8.98 4.88
C ILE A 158 -11.59 8.29 3.67
N SER A 159 -10.35 8.63 3.32
CA SER A 159 -9.51 7.92 2.37
C SER A 159 -8.10 7.77 2.91
N VAL A 160 -7.37 6.75 2.45
CA VAL A 160 -6.00 6.47 2.90
C VAL A 160 -5.10 6.17 1.71
N GLY A 161 -4.03 6.93 1.57
CA GLY A 161 -3.07 6.72 0.48
C GLY A 161 -2.09 7.89 0.30
N HIS A 162 -1.13 7.70 -0.57
CA HIS A 162 -0.28 8.81 -1.02
C HIS A 162 -1.12 9.91 -1.68
N THR A 163 -0.73 11.17 -1.50
CA THR A 163 -1.38 12.32 -2.14
C THR A 163 -0.93 12.44 -3.61
N ILE A 164 -1.42 11.53 -4.44
CA ILE A 164 -1.12 11.44 -5.88
C ILE A 164 -2.40 11.12 -6.68
N ALA A 165 -2.43 11.49 -7.97
CA ALA A 165 -3.60 11.30 -8.83
C ALA A 165 -4.01 9.82 -8.92
N ARG A 166 -3.04 8.91 -9.09
CA ARG A 166 -3.30 7.47 -9.18
C ARG A 166 -4.10 6.91 -7.97
N LYS A 167 -3.95 7.48 -6.79
CA LYS A 167 -4.72 7.09 -5.59
C LYS A 167 -6.13 7.68 -5.56
N GLY A 168 -6.55 8.40 -6.61
CA GLY A 168 -7.90 8.95 -6.74
C GLY A 168 -8.12 10.21 -5.91
N LEU A 169 -7.05 10.96 -5.61
CA LEU A 169 -7.18 12.21 -4.86
C LEU A 169 -8.06 13.24 -5.60
N PRO A 170 -7.92 13.48 -6.91
CA PRO A 170 -8.80 14.40 -7.62
C PRO A 170 -10.28 14.01 -7.49
N GLU A 171 -10.61 12.75 -7.68
CA GLU A 171 -11.99 12.26 -7.56
C GLU A 171 -12.53 12.35 -6.14
N PHE A 172 -11.68 12.18 -5.14
CA PHE A 172 -12.06 12.39 -3.74
C PHE A 172 -12.38 13.86 -3.46
N LEU A 173 -11.62 14.80 -4.04
CA LEU A 173 -11.90 16.23 -3.94
C LEU A 173 -13.19 16.62 -4.69
N ASP A 174 -13.40 16.07 -5.89
CA ASP A 174 -14.64 16.28 -6.66
C ASP A 174 -15.87 15.78 -5.90
N LEU A 175 -15.75 14.63 -5.25
CA LEU A 175 -16.82 14.08 -4.41
C LEU A 175 -17.09 14.99 -3.21
N ALA A 176 -16.06 15.51 -2.57
CA ALA A 176 -16.18 16.45 -1.46
C ALA A 176 -16.87 17.76 -1.87
N ALA A 177 -16.55 18.29 -3.05
CA ALA A 177 -17.20 19.48 -3.59
C ALA A 177 -18.71 19.28 -3.84
N GLN A 178 -19.13 18.07 -4.20
CA GLN A 178 -20.53 17.71 -4.41
C GLN A 178 -21.31 17.45 -3.11
N MET A 179 -20.61 17.27 -1.99
CA MET A 179 -21.19 16.92 -0.70
C MET A 179 -20.70 17.87 0.43
N PRO A 180 -21.07 19.18 0.37
CA PRO A 180 -20.52 20.20 1.26
C PRO A 180 -20.87 19.98 2.74
N ASP A 181 -21.95 19.26 3.05
CA ASP A 181 -22.40 18.93 4.41
C ASP A 181 -21.69 17.68 5.00
N VAL A 182 -20.76 17.08 4.27
CA VAL A 182 -20.00 15.89 4.69
C VAL A 182 -18.53 16.27 4.87
N ARG A 183 -17.93 15.86 5.96
CA ARG A 183 -16.49 16.04 6.21
C ARG A 183 -15.69 14.98 5.48
N PHE A 184 -14.68 15.39 4.73
CA PHE A 184 -13.75 14.52 4.02
C PHE A 184 -12.37 14.59 4.65
N LEU A 185 -11.76 13.43 4.97
CA LEU A 185 -10.41 13.37 5.56
C LEU A 185 -9.53 12.45 4.73
N TRP A 186 -8.41 12.98 4.27
CA TRP A 186 -7.39 12.22 3.55
C TRP A 186 -6.22 11.90 4.48
N PHE A 187 -5.98 10.62 4.71
CA PHE A 187 -4.86 10.12 5.50
C PHE A 187 -3.73 9.65 4.59
N GLY A 188 -2.55 10.17 4.80
CA GLY A 188 -1.35 9.86 4.05
C GLY A 188 -0.60 11.09 3.60
N TRP A 189 0.60 10.88 3.10
CA TRP A 189 1.50 11.97 2.77
C TRP A 189 2.43 11.56 1.63
N THR A 190 2.79 12.51 0.80
CA THR A 190 3.80 12.37 -0.24
C THR A 190 4.75 13.56 -0.12
N ASP A 191 6.05 13.33 -0.33
CA ASP A 191 7.01 14.42 -0.34
C ASP A 191 6.59 15.47 -1.38
N PRO A 192 6.46 16.76 -1.00
CA PRO A 192 6.01 17.81 -1.90
C PRO A 192 6.79 17.92 -3.21
N CYS A 193 8.09 17.54 -3.21
CA CYS A 193 8.91 17.54 -4.42
C CYS A 193 8.52 16.44 -5.43
N LEU A 194 7.82 15.41 -4.99
CA LEU A 194 7.36 14.29 -5.82
C LEU A 194 5.92 14.46 -6.31
N ILE A 195 5.17 15.39 -5.70
CA ILE A 195 3.77 15.64 -6.08
C ILE A 195 3.74 16.37 -7.43
N PRO A 196 3.03 15.85 -8.45
CA PRO A 196 2.80 16.56 -9.71
C PRO A 196 2.11 17.91 -9.48
N ALA A 197 2.38 18.90 -10.35
CA ALA A 197 1.85 20.25 -10.20
C ALA A 197 0.31 20.27 -10.15
N GLU A 198 -0.33 19.48 -11.01
CA GLU A 198 -1.79 19.40 -11.10
C GLU A 198 -2.43 18.90 -9.79
N VAL A 199 -1.77 17.94 -9.13
CA VAL A 199 -2.24 17.40 -7.83
C VAL A 199 -2.05 18.43 -6.72
N ARG A 200 -0.94 19.18 -6.75
CA ARG A 200 -0.67 20.24 -5.78
C ARG A 200 -1.71 21.36 -5.90
N GLU A 201 -1.98 21.82 -7.12
CA GLU A 201 -3.00 22.83 -7.39
C GLU A 201 -4.39 22.37 -6.92
N ALA A 202 -4.75 21.10 -7.19
CA ALA A 202 -6.00 20.52 -6.69
C ALA A 202 -6.06 20.50 -5.16
N MET A 203 -4.95 20.20 -4.48
CA MET A 203 -4.89 20.25 -3.01
C MET A 203 -5.01 21.69 -2.46
N GLU A 204 -4.41 22.67 -3.13
CA GLU A 204 -4.49 24.08 -2.75
C GLU A 204 -5.90 24.67 -2.96
N GLN A 205 -6.65 24.14 -3.93
CA GLN A 205 -8.03 24.50 -4.26
C GLN A 205 -9.06 23.56 -3.64
N ALA A 206 -8.65 22.70 -2.69
CA ALA A 206 -9.53 21.73 -2.08
C ALA A 206 -10.73 22.41 -1.40
N PRO A 207 -11.94 21.80 -1.46
CA PRO A 207 -13.12 22.28 -0.75
C PRO A 207 -12.89 22.44 0.75
N GLU A 208 -13.56 23.38 1.40
CA GLU A 208 -13.40 23.70 2.84
C GLU A 208 -13.75 22.51 3.75
N ASN A 209 -14.59 21.58 3.29
CA ASN A 209 -14.95 20.37 4.00
C ASN A 209 -13.89 19.24 3.89
N VAL A 210 -12.76 19.49 3.23
CA VAL A 210 -11.64 18.54 3.11
C VAL A 210 -10.55 18.85 4.14
N THR A 211 -10.04 17.82 4.78
CA THR A 211 -8.89 17.90 5.69
C THR A 211 -7.81 16.90 5.26
N PHE A 212 -6.60 17.37 5.02
CA PHE A 212 -5.43 16.52 4.80
C PHE A 212 -4.78 16.20 6.15
N ALA A 213 -4.98 14.98 6.64
CA ALA A 213 -4.51 14.53 7.95
C ALA A 213 -2.99 14.25 8.00
N GLY A 214 -2.36 14.15 6.81
CA GLY A 214 -0.96 13.73 6.72
C GLY A 214 -0.74 12.27 7.09
N PHE A 215 0.53 11.91 7.32
CA PHE A 215 0.88 10.56 7.77
C PHE A 215 0.53 10.40 9.25
N VAL A 216 -0.22 9.36 9.56
CA VAL A 216 -0.63 9.02 10.93
C VAL A 216 -0.15 7.62 11.31
N ASP A 217 -0.11 7.32 12.60
CA ASP A 217 0.20 5.99 13.10
C ASP A 217 -0.98 5.01 12.94
N ARG A 218 -0.71 3.72 13.14
CA ARG A 218 -1.73 2.65 12.99
C ARG A 218 -2.92 2.81 13.95
N GLU A 219 -2.69 3.30 15.17
CA GLU A 219 -3.76 3.51 16.15
C GLU A 219 -4.70 4.63 15.71
N THR A 220 -4.17 5.75 15.26
CA THR A 220 -4.96 6.85 14.68
C THR A 220 -5.72 6.40 13.44
N LEU A 221 -5.11 5.57 12.59
CA LEU A 221 -5.77 5.03 11.41
C LEU A 221 -6.91 4.05 11.77
N ARG A 222 -6.68 3.16 12.74
CA ARG A 222 -7.74 2.29 13.29
C ARG A 222 -8.88 3.11 13.86
N GLU A 223 -8.56 4.18 14.63
CA GLU A 223 -9.56 5.11 15.17
C GLU A 223 -10.40 5.73 14.03
N ALA A 224 -9.76 6.10 12.91
CA ALA A 224 -10.45 6.65 11.75
C ALA A 224 -11.39 5.62 11.08
N TYR A 225 -10.93 4.39 10.87
CA TYR A 225 -11.79 3.32 10.32
C TYR A 225 -12.97 2.99 11.23
N CYS A 226 -12.79 3.01 12.55
CA CYS A 226 -13.88 2.73 13.49
C CYS A 226 -14.81 3.93 13.73
N GLY A 227 -14.36 5.15 13.43
CA GLY A 227 -15.06 6.38 13.80
C GLY A 227 -15.78 7.07 12.66
N ALA A 228 -15.29 6.92 11.43
CA ALA A 228 -15.90 7.51 10.24
C ALA A 228 -17.17 6.75 9.79
N ASP A 229 -17.90 7.35 8.86
CA ASP A 229 -19.16 6.79 8.34
C ASP A 229 -18.97 5.99 7.04
N ALA A 230 -17.93 6.33 6.26
CA ALA A 230 -17.55 5.58 5.07
C ALA A 230 -16.06 5.71 4.75
N PHE A 231 -15.51 4.70 4.12
CA PHE A 231 -14.18 4.69 3.52
C PHE A 231 -14.32 4.73 2.01
N ALA A 232 -13.76 5.74 1.36
CA ALA A 232 -13.77 5.90 -0.09
C ALA A 232 -12.36 5.65 -0.65
N PHE A 233 -12.21 4.62 -1.47
CA PHE A 233 -10.93 4.24 -2.05
C PHE A 233 -11.01 4.31 -3.58
N MET A 234 -10.62 5.46 -4.13
CA MET A 234 -10.80 5.81 -5.55
C MET A 234 -9.56 5.49 -6.40
N SER A 235 -8.67 4.62 -5.91
CA SER A 235 -7.42 4.29 -6.61
C SER A 235 -7.67 3.76 -8.02
N HIS A 236 -6.84 4.17 -8.98
CA HIS A 236 -6.91 3.73 -10.37
C HIS A 236 -6.16 2.44 -10.63
N GLU A 237 -5.21 2.13 -9.77
CA GLU A 237 -4.35 0.96 -9.90
C GLU A 237 -3.83 0.52 -8.53
N GLU A 238 -3.96 -0.78 -8.23
CA GLU A 238 -3.49 -1.40 -7.00
C GLU A 238 -2.98 -2.81 -7.23
N THR A 239 -1.95 -3.18 -6.51
CA THR A 239 -1.57 -4.59 -6.43
C THR A 239 -2.43 -5.37 -5.43
N GLU A 240 -2.89 -4.73 -4.34
CA GLU A 240 -3.85 -5.32 -3.38
C GLU A 240 -4.72 -4.26 -2.68
N GLY A 241 -4.15 -3.12 -2.25
CA GLY A 241 -4.85 -2.15 -1.42
C GLY A 241 -5.02 -2.62 0.03
N ILE A 242 -3.94 -2.83 0.78
CA ILE A 242 -3.96 -3.28 2.18
C ILE A 242 -4.91 -2.43 3.05
N VAL A 243 -4.98 -1.13 2.80
CA VAL A 243 -5.87 -0.20 3.51
C VAL A 243 -7.37 -0.52 3.32
N VAL A 244 -7.74 -1.16 2.19
CA VAL A 244 -9.11 -1.66 1.96
C VAL A 244 -9.37 -2.87 2.87
N LEU A 245 -8.40 -3.78 3.01
CA LEU A 245 -8.51 -4.91 3.93
C LEU A 245 -8.63 -4.46 5.39
N GLU A 246 -7.87 -3.42 5.77
CA GLU A 246 -7.96 -2.80 7.11
C GLU A 246 -9.33 -2.18 7.36
N ALA A 247 -9.87 -1.44 6.39
CA ALA A 247 -11.19 -0.82 6.46
C ALA A 247 -12.30 -1.88 6.62
N LEU A 248 -12.27 -2.91 5.76
CA LEU A 248 -13.23 -4.02 5.80
C LEU A 248 -13.14 -4.79 7.13
N ALA A 249 -11.93 -5.01 7.65
CA ALA A 249 -11.74 -5.66 8.95
C ALA A 249 -12.31 -4.83 10.11
N CYS A 250 -12.28 -3.49 10.04
CA CYS A 250 -12.93 -2.60 10.99
C CYS A 250 -14.44 -2.48 10.81
N GLY A 251 -15.01 -3.04 9.72
CA GLY A 251 -16.45 -3.04 9.45
C GLY A 251 -17.01 -1.70 8.95
N ILE A 252 -16.17 -0.78 8.49
CA ILE A 252 -16.62 0.49 7.92
C ILE A 252 -17.21 0.27 6.51
N PRO A 253 -18.35 0.89 6.15
CA PRO A 253 -18.85 0.89 4.79
C PRO A 253 -17.78 1.37 3.81
N THR A 254 -17.47 0.55 2.81
CA THR A 254 -16.35 0.79 1.92
C THR A 254 -16.82 0.93 0.48
N VAL A 255 -16.44 2.02 -0.17
CA VAL A 255 -16.67 2.30 -1.60
C VAL A 255 -15.33 2.22 -2.32
N VAL A 256 -15.24 1.39 -3.33
CA VAL A 256 -14.04 1.20 -4.14
C VAL A 256 -14.36 1.43 -5.61
N ARG A 257 -13.32 1.80 -6.38
CA ARG A 257 -13.39 1.78 -7.84
C ARG A 257 -13.38 0.33 -8.32
N ASP A 258 -14.15 0.03 -9.35
CA ASP A 258 -14.08 -1.24 -10.08
C ASP A 258 -12.87 -1.20 -11.04
N ILE A 259 -11.79 -1.94 -10.70
CA ILE A 259 -10.51 -2.00 -11.43
C ILE A 259 -10.05 -3.42 -11.64
#